data_f31343b03227dc51c5b8dc26719480a7
#
_entry.id   f31343b03227dc51c5b8dc26719480a7
#
_cell.length_a   1.000
_cell.length_b   1.000
_cell.length_c   1.000
_cell.angle_alpha   90.00
_cell.angle_beta   90.00
_cell.angle_gamma   90.00
#
_symmetry.space_group_name_H-M   'P 1'
#
loop_
_entity.id
_entity.type
_entity.pdbx_description
1 polymer ?
#
loop_
_entity_poly.entity_id
_entity_poly.type
_entity_poly.pdbx_seq_one_letter_code
_entity_poly.pdbx_strand_id
1 'polypeptide(L)'
;MRTAVTAAQDSVEERRLAFQGFSYTCRIIHQSAPRTAPLLLLGGSSQDRYSWQSHEKWLAPLCTLITVDLPGYGTSDFLPARYDIDFLGDAVQHMLAEIGVPEVNLFGGCFGEVVGLRFAQRHPGSVRRIIFAGAANRLPGIYTDAVPRLSQALGRGDIEGAAEGLVRLFMSNPEAGRVRRHAAVARLLQRQFMNQTPEEVRKALEHNTRLVTHGCYEPLPVPEVPTLVFTGEHDTLCTPEMGRELAATMPGAWFTTVREADHLVTVERREESADLIARFCTDRPVDGLPYCSALESPAAELTGASPAR
;
A
#
# COMPACT_ATOMS: atom_id res chain seq x y z
N MET A 1 33.36 -33.54 -14.72
CA MET A 1 32.07 -33.59 -13.98
C MET A 1 31.59 -32.18 -13.77
N ARG A 2 30.59 -31.72 -14.51
CA ARG A 2 29.92 -30.42 -14.25
C ARG A 2 28.82 -30.70 -13.24
N THR A 3 29.01 -30.23 -12.03
CA THR A 3 27.95 -30.22 -11.01
C THR A 3 26.85 -29.29 -11.51
N ALA A 4 25.69 -29.87 -11.83
CA ALA A 4 24.48 -29.11 -12.09
C ALA A 4 24.11 -28.41 -10.79
N VAL A 5 24.25 -27.08 -10.74
CA VAL A 5 23.64 -26.26 -9.72
C VAL A 5 22.15 -26.30 -10.02
N THR A 6 21.41 -27.11 -9.27
CA THR A 6 19.96 -27.08 -9.27
C THR A 6 19.58 -25.70 -8.76
N ALA A 7 19.01 -24.86 -9.61
CA ALA A 7 18.39 -23.62 -9.18
C ALA A 7 17.37 -23.97 -8.07
N ALA A 8 17.58 -23.45 -6.88
CA ALA A 8 16.61 -23.60 -5.80
C ALA A 8 15.30 -23.02 -6.32
N GLN A 9 14.26 -23.85 -6.35
CA GLN A 9 12.93 -23.43 -6.75
C GLN A 9 12.42 -22.43 -5.71
N ASP A 10 12.00 -21.24 -6.14
CA ASP A 10 11.35 -20.25 -5.28
C ASP A 10 10.15 -20.92 -4.61
N SER A 11 10.17 -21.01 -3.29
CA SER A 11 9.10 -21.67 -2.52
C SER A 11 8.11 -20.62 -2.03
N VAL A 12 6.83 -20.96 -2.09
CA VAL A 12 5.76 -20.16 -1.48
C VAL A 12 5.40 -20.78 -0.15
N GLU A 13 5.42 -19.98 0.89
CA GLU A 13 5.08 -20.36 2.25
C GLU A 13 3.93 -19.50 2.77
N GLU A 14 2.96 -20.08 3.47
CA GLU A 14 1.97 -19.35 4.25
C GLU A 14 2.16 -19.68 5.73
N ARG A 15 2.20 -18.64 6.55
CA ARG A 15 2.26 -18.76 8.01
C ARG A 15 1.06 -18.13 8.67
N ARG A 16 0.38 -18.92 9.47
CA ARG A 16 -0.63 -18.43 10.40
C ARG A 16 0.07 -18.03 11.70
N LEU A 17 -0.15 -16.81 12.11
CA LEU A 17 0.44 -16.18 13.29
C LEU A 17 -0.67 -15.73 14.24
N ALA A 18 -0.31 -15.38 15.48
CA ALA A 18 -1.25 -14.82 16.45
C ALA A 18 -0.59 -13.65 17.19
N PHE A 19 -1.23 -12.50 17.21
CA PHE A 19 -0.78 -11.32 17.93
C PHE A 19 -1.88 -10.80 18.86
N GLN A 20 -1.59 -10.73 20.15
CA GLN A 20 -2.52 -10.29 21.20
C GLN A 20 -3.92 -10.94 21.13
N GLY A 21 -3.95 -12.22 20.79
CA GLY A 21 -5.19 -13.02 20.72
C GLY A 21 -5.90 -13.00 19.36
N PHE A 22 -5.37 -12.31 18.35
CA PHE A 22 -5.91 -12.31 17.00
C PHE A 22 -5.02 -13.11 16.05
N SER A 23 -5.62 -14.09 15.37
CA SER A 23 -4.93 -14.87 14.33
C SER A 23 -4.91 -14.07 13.01
N TYR A 24 -3.79 -14.15 12.30
CA TYR A 24 -3.62 -13.53 11.00
C TYR A 24 -2.64 -14.35 10.15
N THR A 25 -2.57 -14.09 8.86
CA THR A 25 -1.79 -14.93 7.94
C THR A 25 -0.91 -14.07 7.04
N CYS A 26 0.37 -14.43 6.95
CA CYS A 26 1.27 -13.88 5.94
C CYS A 26 1.59 -14.94 4.86
N ARG A 27 1.95 -14.45 3.68
CA ARG A 27 2.40 -15.24 2.54
C ARG A 27 3.77 -14.74 2.11
N ILE A 28 4.70 -15.68 1.97
CA ILE A 28 6.11 -15.41 1.69
C ILE A 28 6.48 -16.13 0.40
N ILE A 29 7.02 -15.40 -0.56
CA ILE A 29 7.63 -15.97 -1.77
C ILE A 29 9.13 -15.83 -1.59
N HIS A 30 9.80 -16.93 -1.29
CA HIS A 30 11.22 -16.94 -1.02
C HIS A 30 12.02 -16.77 -2.32
N GLN A 31 13.01 -15.88 -2.28
CA GLN A 31 14.00 -15.72 -3.34
C GLN A 31 15.37 -16.23 -2.84
N SER A 32 15.91 -17.25 -3.50
CA SER A 32 17.16 -17.89 -3.09
C SER A 32 18.44 -17.07 -3.38
N ALA A 33 18.36 -16.13 -4.33
CA ALA A 33 19.47 -15.24 -4.71
C ALA A 33 18.98 -13.78 -4.78
N PRO A 34 18.56 -13.18 -3.64
CA PRO A 34 17.97 -11.86 -3.63
C PRO A 34 18.98 -10.78 -4.01
N ARG A 35 18.54 -9.77 -4.74
CA ARG A 35 19.32 -8.61 -5.16
C ARG A 35 19.13 -7.40 -4.22
N THR A 36 18.14 -7.47 -3.34
CA THR A 36 17.82 -6.44 -2.35
C THR A 36 17.16 -7.09 -1.12
N ALA A 37 16.95 -6.32 -0.05
CA ALA A 37 16.21 -6.77 1.13
C ALA A 37 14.79 -7.25 0.76
N PRO A 38 14.17 -8.10 1.60
CA PRO A 38 12.78 -8.52 1.40
C PRO A 38 11.85 -7.32 1.18
N LEU A 39 10.86 -7.47 0.31
CA LEU A 39 9.85 -6.45 0.05
C LEU A 39 8.54 -6.84 0.76
N LEU A 40 8.17 -6.05 1.76
CA LEU A 40 6.87 -6.13 2.40
C LEU A 40 5.86 -5.27 1.63
N LEU A 41 4.76 -5.88 1.21
CA LEU A 41 3.68 -5.25 0.46
C LEU A 41 2.44 -5.13 1.35
N LEU A 42 2.15 -3.92 1.84
CA LEU A 42 0.93 -3.58 2.56
C LEU A 42 -0.08 -2.99 1.58
N GLY A 43 -1.19 -3.67 1.42
CA GLY A 43 -2.24 -3.29 0.48
C GLY A 43 -3.29 -2.33 1.04
N GLY A 44 -4.18 -1.85 0.18
CA GLY A 44 -5.35 -1.07 0.56
C GLY A 44 -6.38 -1.89 1.34
N SER A 45 -7.40 -1.22 1.88
CA SER A 45 -8.39 -1.80 2.80
C SER A 45 -9.18 -3.01 2.26
N SER A 46 -9.31 -3.10 0.94
CA SER A 46 -10.03 -4.21 0.26
C SER A 46 -9.08 -5.22 -0.40
N GLN A 47 -7.79 -5.13 -0.11
CA GLN A 47 -6.78 -6.04 -0.63
C GLN A 47 -6.41 -7.08 0.43
N ASP A 48 -6.13 -8.29 -0.07
CA ASP A 48 -5.64 -9.42 0.72
C ASP A 48 -4.20 -9.79 0.31
N ARG A 49 -3.63 -10.79 0.98
CA ARG A 49 -2.27 -11.29 0.70
C ARG A 49 -2.08 -11.82 -0.73
N TYR A 50 -3.14 -12.06 -1.49
CA TYR A 50 -3.07 -12.52 -2.88
C TYR A 50 -3.22 -11.40 -3.91
N SER A 51 -3.59 -10.22 -3.49
CA SER A 51 -3.86 -9.07 -4.38
C SER A 51 -2.64 -8.63 -5.20
N TRP A 52 -1.45 -9.05 -4.78
CA TRP A 52 -0.17 -8.74 -5.44
C TRP A 52 0.31 -9.79 -6.44
N GLN A 53 -0.44 -10.88 -6.65
CA GLN A 53 -0.03 -11.97 -7.55
C GLN A 53 0.30 -11.49 -8.97
N SER A 54 -0.41 -10.48 -9.45
CA SER A 54 -0.14 -9.90 -10.77
C SER A 54 1.21 -9.17 -10.88
N HIS A 55 1.84 -8.80 -9.74
CA HIS A 55 3.13 -8.13 -9.66
C HIS A 55 4.29 -9.09 -9.42
N GLU A 56 4.02 -10.31 -8.94
CA GLU A 56 5.04 -11.30 -8.57
C GLU A 56 6.05 -11.56 -9.67
N LYS A 57 5.61 -11.66 -10.92
CA LYS A 57 6.49 -11.91 -12.07
C LYS A 57 7.59 -10.87 -12.27
N TRP A 58 7.41 -9.64 -11.75
CA TRP A 58 8.43 -8.58 -11.85
C TRP A 58 9.22 -8.40 -10.55
N LEU A 59 8.61 -8.68 -9.41
CA LEU A 59 9.19 -8.39 -8.10
C LEU A 59 9.85 -9.62 -7.46
N ALA A 60 9.25 -10.82 -7.56
CA ALA A 60 9.81 -12.05 -6.98
C ALA A 60 11.20 -12.43 -7.52
N PRO A 61 11.56 -12.16 -8.78
CA PRO A 61 12.92 -12.38 -9.24
C PRO A 61 13.99 -11.50 -8.57
N LEU A 62 13.59 -10.46 -7.85
CA LEU A 62 14.51 -9.48 -7.24
C LEU A 62 14.74 -9.74 -5.76
N CYS A 63 13.73 -10.17 -5.03
CA CYS A 63 13.79 -10.33 -3.59
C CYS A 63 12.67 -11.24 -3.06
N THR A 64 12.81 -11.69 -1.84
CA THR A 64 11.70 -12.32 -1.11
C THR A 64 10.53 -11.33 -0.99
N LEU A 65 9.33 -11.76 -1.37
CA LEU A 65 8.10 -10.96 -1.22
C LEU A 65 7.32 -11.43 0.01
N ILE A 66 6.82 -10.47 0.77
CA ILE A 66 6.01 -10.71 1.97
C ILE A 66 4.71 -9.94 1.80
N THR A 67 3.59 -10.65 1.87
CA THR A 67 2.25 -10.09 1.88
C THR A 67 1.49 -10.59 3.11
N VAL A 68 0.49 -9.85 3.59
CA VAL A 68 -0.17 -10.19 4.84
C VAL A 68 -1.65 -9.78 4.83
N ASP A 69 -2.47 -10.65 5.40
CA ASP A 69 -3.80 -10.29 5.90
C ASP A 69 -3.64 -9.91 7.37
N LEU A 70 -3.51 -8.63 7.69
CA LEU A 70 -3.42 -8.18 9.08
C LEU A 70 -4.72 -8.49 9.86
N PRO A 71 -4.71 -8.53 11.20
CA PRO A 71 -5.94 -8.67 11.97
C PRO A 71 -7.01 -7.66 11.51
N GLY A 72 -8.21 -8.14 11.24
CA GLY A 72 -9.32 -7.35 10.70
C GLY A 72 -9.40 -7.31 9.16
N TYR A 73 -8.45 -7.93 8.43
CA TYR A 73 -8.40 -7.91 6.97
C TYR A 73 -8.32 -9.31 6.38
N GLY A 74 -8.72 -9.44 5.11
CA GLY A 74 -8.68 -10.71 4.39
C GLY A 74 -9.32 -11.86 5.17
N THR A 75 -8.59 -12.96 5.29
CA THR A 75 -9.05 -14.17 6.02
C THR A 75 -8.69 -14.18 7.51
N SER A 76 -8.06 -13.12 8.02
CA SER A 76 -7.65 -13.01 9.42
C SER A 76 -8.83 -12.77 10.37
N ASP A 77 -8.62 -12.92 11.66
CA ASP A 77 -9.65 -12.72 12.67
C ASP A 77 -10.23 -11.30 12.58
N PHE A 78 -11.48 -11.17 12.98
CA PHE A 78 -12.17 -9.89 13.12
C PHE A 78 -11.47 -9.02 14.17
N LEU A 79 -11.20 -7.76 13.83
CA LEU A 79 -10.57 -6.78 14.71
C LEU A 79 -11.53 -5.62 15.00
N PRO A 80 -12.02 -5.47 16.25
CA PRO A 80 -12.84 -4.32 16.62
C PRO A 80 -12.13 -2.98 16.40
N ALA A 81 -12.90 -1.94 16.06
CA ALA A 81 -12.38 -0.61 15.76
C ALA A 81 -11.66 0.07 16.93
N ARG A 82 -11.85 -0.39 18.17
CA ARG A 82 -11.10 0.11 19.35
C ARG A 82 -9.59 -0.13 19.27
N TYR A 83 -9.13 -1.10 18.46
CA TYR A 83 -7.72 -1.29 18.14
C TYR A 83 -7.33 -0.34 17.02
N ASP A 84 -6.36 0.50 17.28
CA ASP A 84 -5.92 1.60 16.41
C ASP A 84 -4.94 1.16 15.30
N ILE A 85 -4.33 2.13 14.64
CA ILE A 85 -3.34 1.88 13.60
C ILE A 85 -2.00 1.44 14.22
N ASP A 86 -1.69 1.85 15.45
CA ASP A 86 -0.49 1.43 16.17
C ASP A 86 -0.49 -0.08 16.40
N PHE A 87 -1.65 -0.65 16.78
CA PHE A 87 -1.82 -2.10 16.91
C PHE A 87 -1.49 -2.82 15.59
N LEU A 88 -1.92 -2.28 14.46
CA LEU A 88 -1.63 -2.87 13.14
C LEU A 88 -0.14 -2.77 12.78
N GLY A 89 0.49 -1.63 13.09
CA GLY A 89 1.93 -1.45 12.93
C GLY A 89 2.75 -2.42 13.79
N ASP A 90 2.33 -2.63 15.04
CA ASP A 90 2.96 -3.60 15.95
C ASP A 90 2.73 -5.06 15.49
N ALA A 91 1.58 -5.37 14.89
CA ALA A 91 1.32 -6.67 14.28
C ALA A 91 2.25 -6.94 13.07
N VAL A 92 2.59 -5.90 12.28
CA VAL A 92 3.62 -6.01 11.23
C VAL A 92 4.98 -6.35 11.84
N GLN A 93 5.40 -5.65 12.90
CA GLN A 93 6.67 -5.93 13.58
C GLN A 93 6.71 -7.35 14.16
N HIS A 94 5.63 -7.77 14.79
CA HIS A 94 5.49 -9.14 15.30
C HIS A 94 5.65 -10.16 14.17
N MET A 95 4.98 -9.96 13.03
CA MET A 95 5.12 -10.84 11.87
C MET A 95 6.57 -10.96 11.42
N LEU A 96 7.27 -9.83 11.25
CA LEU A 96 8.67 -9.83 10.80
C LEU A 96 9.57 -10.58 11.79
N ALA A 97 9.36 -10.42 13.09
CA ALA A 97 10.09 -11.16 14.12
C ALA A 97 9.85 -12.67 14.03
N GLU A 98 8.57 -13.10 13.90
CA GLU A 98 8.19 -14.51 13.81
C GLU A 98 8.73 -15.21 12.56
N ILE A 99 8.83 -14.49 11.43
CA ILE A 99 9.39 -15.05 10.19
C ILE A 99 10.92 -14.86 10.08
N GLY A 100 11.55 -14.23 11.08
CA GLY A 100 13.00 -14.06 11.13
C GLY A 100 13.55 -13.03 10.13
N VAL A 101 12.76 -12.01 9.77
CA VAL A 101 13.14 -10.94 8.85
C VAL A 101 13.38 -9.66 9.64
N PRO A 102 14.65 -9.23 9.84
CA PRO A 102 14.97 -8.08 10.68
C PRO A 102 14.68 -6.73 10.01
N GLU A 103 14.75 -6.67 8.68
CA GLU A 103 14.64 -5.41 7.92
C GLU A 103 14.01 -5.66 6.55
N VAL A 104 13.15 -4.73 6.10
CA VAL A 104 12.45 -4.81 4.81
C VAL A 104 12.56 -3.52 3.99
N ASN A 105 12.43 -3.65 2.68
CA ASN A 105 11.89 -2.57 1.86
C ASN A 105 10.37 -2.57 2.08
N LEU A 106 9.84 -1.44 2.54
CA LEU A 106 8.43 -1.29 2.87
C LEU A 106 7.68 -0.66 1.70
N PHE A 107 6.68 -1.35 1.19
CA PHE A 107 5.69 -0.76 0.30
C PHE A 107 4.34 -0.64 1.01
N GLY A 108 3.71 0.53 0.93
CA GLY A 108 2.35 0.78 1.39
C GLY A 108 1.51 1.45 0.32
N GLY A 109 0.39 0.85 -0.05
CA GLY A 109 -0.56 1.42 -1.01
C GLY A 109 -1.88 1.81 -0.34
N CYS A 110 -2.37 3.03 -0.55
CA CYS A 110 -3.62 3.51 0.05
C CYS A 110 -3.60 3.30 1.59
N PHE A 111 -4.53 2.53 2.15
CA PHE A 111 -4.53 2.22 3.58
C PHE A 111 -3.23 1.53 4.06
N GLY A 112 -2.58 0.76 3.21
CA GLY A 112 -1.28 0.15 3.53
C GLY A 112 -0.18 1.17 3.80
N GLU A 113 -0.28 2.38 3.25
CA GLU A 113 0.59 3.51 3.59
C GLU A 113 0.37 3.95 5.04
N VAL A 114 -0.88 4.09 5.48
CA VAL A 114 -1.20 4.51 6.87
C VAL A 114 -0.60 3.55 7.89
N VAL A 115 -0.76 2.23 7.67
CA VAL A 115 -0.16 1.20 8.52
C VAL A 115 1.36 1.20 8.41
N GLY A 116 1.89 1.33 7.18
CA GLY A 116 3.32 1.34 6.90
C GLY A 116 4.03 2.54 7.52
N LEU A 117 3.41 3.72 7.47
CA LEU A 117 3.93 4.93 8.12
C LEU A 117 4.04 4.74 9.63
N ARG A 118 2.98 4.26 10.29
CA ARG A 118 2.98 3.98 11.73
C ARG A 118 3.99 2.89 12.10
N PHE A 119 4.08 1.82 11.30
CA PHE A 119 5.11 0.80 11.48
C PHE A 119 6.53 1.40 11.41
N ALA A 120 6.81 2.21 10.39
CA ALA A 120 8.13 2.85 10.22
C ALA A 120 8.46 3.81 11.37
N GLN A 121 7.49 4.59 11.86
CA GLN A 121 7.65 5.49 13.00
C GLN A 121 7.95 4.75 14.31
N ARG A 122 7.27 3.63 14.55
CA ARG A 122 7.39 2.85 15.80
C ARG A 122 8.56 1.87 15.80
N HIS A 123 8.92 1.36 14.62
CA HIS A 123 9.97 0.34 14.44
C HIS A 123 10.98 0.74 13.36
N PRO A 124 11.64 1.91 13.50
CA PRO A 124 12.49 2.49 12.46
C PRO A 124 13.66 1.57 12.05
N GLY A 125 14.16 0.76 12.97
CA GLY A 125 15.26 -0.19 12.71
C GLY A 125 14.87 -1.38 11.82
N SER A 126 13.57 -1.57 11.52
CA SER A 126 13.08 -2.66 10.66
C SER A 126 12.80 -2.22 9.23
N VAL A 127 13.11 -0.97 8.87
CA VAL A 127 12.81 -0.39 7.55
C VAL A 127 14.08 0.08 6.86
N ARG A 128 14.36 -0.48 5.68
CA ARG A 128 15.50 -0.12 4.83
C ARG A 128 15.17 0.93 3.79
N ARG A 129 13.98 0.88 3.20
CA ARG A 129 13.43 1.84 2.24
C ARG A 129 11.93 1.97 2.44
N ILE A 130 11.39 3.10 2.09
CA ILE A 130 9.94 3.35 2.11
C ILE A 130 9.47 3.68 0.70
N ILE A 131 8.37 3.04 0.29
CA ILE A 131 7.68 3.31 -0.96
C ILE A 131 6.20 3.43 -0.65
N PHE A 132 5.61 4.60 -0.88
CA PHE A 132 4.18 4.82 -0.68
C PHE A 132 3.49 5.18 -1.99
N ALA A 133 2.32 4.57 -2.23
CA ALA A 133 1.53 4.75 -3.43
C ALA A 133 0.09 5.17 -3.11
N GLY A 134 -0.42 6.22 -3.78
CA GLY A 134 -1.75 6.75 -3.45
C GLY A 134 -1.84 7.16 -1.98
N ALA A 135 -0.87 7.95 -1.53
CA ALA A 135 -0.58 8.26 -0.15
C ALA A 135 -0.86 9.72 0.21
N ALA A 136 -1.14 9.99 1.47
CA ALA A 136 -1.46 11.32 1.98
C ALA A 136 -0.93 11.51 3.40
N ASN A 137 -0.81 12.76 3.85
CA ASN A 137 -0.42 13.10 5.22
C ASN A 137 -1.63 13.35 6.17
N ARG A 138 -2.83 13.13 5.67
CA ARG A 138 -4.10 13.27 6.39
C ARG A 138 -5.19 12.46 5.72
N LEU A 139 -6.27 12.16 6.45
CA LEU A 139 -7.45 11.58 5.82
C LEU A 139 -8.04 12.58 4.80
N PRO A 140 -8.24 12.15 3.54
CA PRO A 140 -8.86 13.02 2.54
C PRO A 140 -10.27 13.44 2.92
N GLY A 141 -10.62 14.73 2.76
CA GLY A 141 -11.97 15.23 3.10
C GLY A 141 -13.08 14.50 2.34
N ILE A 142 -12.84 14.17 1.06
CA ILE A 142 -13.80 13.38 0.27
C ILE A 142 -14.07 11.99 0.87
N TYR A 143 -13.06 11.38 1.52
CA TYR A 143 -13.23 10.10 2.23
C TYR A 143 -14.08 10.29 3.49
N THR A 144 -13.73 11.26 4.33
CA THR A 144 -14.46 11.52 5.58
C THR A 144 -15.93 11.90 5.33
N ASP A 145 -16.22 12.56 4.23
CA ASP A 145 -17.58 12.94 3.82
C ASP A 145 -18.39 11.75 3.25
N ALA A 146 -17.70 10.81 2.57
CA ALA A 146 -18.34 9.65 1.96
C ALA A 146 -18.60 8.52 2.96
N VAL A 147 -17.66 8.25 3.88
CA VAL A 147 -17.69 7.09 4.80
C VAL A 147 -18.99 6.94 5.60
N PRO A 148 -19.58 7.99 6.20
CA PRO A 148 -20.84 7.84 6.94
C PRO A 148 -21.98 7.32 6.06
N ARG A 149 -22.08 7.79 4.82
CA ARG A 149 -23.11 7.36 3.86
C ARG A 149 -22.87 5.94 3.39
N LEU A 150 -21.62 5.57 3.09
CA LEU A 150 -21.23 4.22 2.69
C LEU A 150 -21.48 3.22 3.81
N SER A 151 -21.08 3.55 5.03
CA SER A 151 -21.34 2.71 6.22
C SER A 151 -22.84 2.53 6.48
N GLN A 152 -23.64 3.58 6.30
CA GLN A 152 -25.09 3.49 6.42
C GLN A 152 -25.71 2.60 5.34
N ALA A 153 -25.27 2.70 4.08
CA ALA A 153 -25.72 1.84 2.99
C ALA A 153 -25.40 0.37 3.29
N LEU A 154 -24.15 0.06 3.66
CA LEU A 154 -23.73 -1.29 4.07
C LEU A 154 -24.53 -1.82 5.25
N GLY A 155 -24.75 -1.00 6.29
CA GLY A 155 -25.53 -1.37 7.48
C GLY A 155 -27.00 -1.67 7.20
N ARG A 156 -27.58 -1.13 6.12
CA ARG A 156 -28.95 -1.43 5.63
C ARG A 156 -29.01 -2.57 4.62
N GLY A 157 -27.86 -3.14 4.22
CA GLY A 157 -27.77 -4.18 3.21
C GLY A 157 -27.88 -3.65 1.77
N ASP A 158 -27.76 -2.35 1.54
CA ASP A 158 -27.69 -1.74 0.21
C ASP A 158 -26.27 -1.87 -0.34
N ILE A 159 -25.92 -3.11 -0.73
CA ILE A 159 -24.58 -3.44 -1.23
C ILE A 159 -24.31 -2.77 -2.57
N GLU A 160 -25.31 -2.67 -3.43
CA GLU A 160 -25.18 -2.04 -4.75
C GLU A 160 -24.86 -0.54 -4.63
N GLY A 161 -25.66 0.19 -3.85
CA GLY A 161 -25.40 1.61 -3.61
C GLY A 161 -24.08 1.89 -2.91
N ALA A 162 -23.65 1.00 -2.00
CA ALA A 162 -22.34 1.08 -1.38
C ALA A 162 -21.21 0.83 -2.39
N ALA A 163 -21.33 -0.21 -3.23
CA ALA A 163 -20.34 -0.53 -4.26
C ALA A 163 -20.17 0.60 -5.28
N GLU A 164 -21.27 1.19 -5.76
CA GLU A 164 -21.22 2.37 -6.63
C GLU A 164 -20.56 3.58 -5.95
N GLY A 165 -20.89 3.81 -4.68
CA GLY A 165 -20.31 4.89 -3.89
C GLY A 165 -18.80 4.73 -3.71
N LEU A 166 -18.34 3.49 -3.47
CA LEU A 166 -16.91 3.17 -3.37
C LEU A 166 -16.18 3.35 -4.70
N VAL A 167 -16.78 2.91 -5.82
CA VAL A 167 -16.18 3.15 -7.14
C VAL A 167 -16.03 4.65 -7.39
N ARG A 168 -17.06 5.46 -7.09
CA ARG A 168 -16.98 6.92 -7.22
C ARG A 168 -15.95 7.56 -6.29
N LEU A 169 -15.67 6.96 -5.13
CA LEU A 169 -14.68 7.45 -4.18
C LEU A 169 -13.25 7.18 -4.64
N PHE A 170 -13.00 5.96 -5.17
CA PHE A 170 -11.67 5.52 -5.54
C PHE A 170 -11.28 5.82 -7.00
N MET A 171 -12.21 6.34 -7.81
CA MET A 171 -11.97 6.57 -9.23
C MET A 171 -12.51 7.93 -9.66
N SER A 172 -11.69 8.67 -10.38
CA SER A 172 -12.06 9.94 -10.99
C SER A 172 -13.18 9.78 -12.02
N ASN A 173 -13.75 10.92 -12.46
CA ASN A 173 -14.81 10.90 -13.45
C ASN A 173 -14.35 10.22 -14.77
N PRO A 174 -15.04 9.14 -15.22
CA PRO A 174 -14.70 8.41 -16.44
C PRO A 174 -14.79 9.26 -17.72
N GLU A 175 -15.60 10.32 -17.73
CA GLU A 175 -15.73 11.23 -18.89
C GLU A 175 -14.45 12.01 -19.17
N ALA A 176 -13.53 12.08 -18.21
CA ALA A 176 -12.24 12.73 -18.39
C ALA A 176 -11.34 11.99 -19.43
N GLY A 177 -11.60 10.71 -19.72
CA GLY A 177 -10.89 9.90 -20.72
C GLY A 177 -9.38 9.78 -20.54
N ARG A 178 -8.87 10.16 -19.35
CA ARG A 178 -7.44 10.38 -19.09
C ARG A 178 -6.77 9.19 -18.42
N VAL A 179 -7.56 8.31 -17.79
CA VAL A 179 -7.04 7.16 -17.02
C VAL A 179 -7.06 5.90 -17.87
N ARG A 180 -5.91 5.26 -17.96
CA ARG A 180 -5.78 4.03 -18.73
C ARG A 180 -6.51 2.89 -18.02
N ARG A 181 -7.30 2.10 -18.78
CA ARG A 181 -8.07 0.94 -18.26
C ARG A 181 -9.16 1.31 -17.25
N HIS A 182 -9.55 2.59 -17.09
CA HIS A 182 -10.54 3.06 -16.13
C HIS A 182 -11.78 2.17 -16.07
N ALA A 183 -12.49 1.96 -17.18
CA ALA A 183 -13.71 1.15 -17.21
C ALA A 183 -13.51 -0.33 -16.81
N ALA A 184 -12.32 -0.89 -17.06
CA ALA A 184 -12.01 -2.26 -16.65
C ALA A 184 -11.76 -2.35 -15.13
N VAL A 185 -11.05 -1.38 -14.57
CA VAL A 185 -10.78 -1.29 -13.13
C VAL A 185 -12.06 -0.98 -12.36
N ALA A 186 -12.90 -0.05 -12.83
CA ALA A 186 -14.20 0.25 -12.23
C ALA A 186 -15.09 -1.01 -12.13
N ARG A 187 -15.19 -1.79 -13.22
CA ARG A 187 -15.94 -3.05 -13.21
C ARG A 187 -15.35 -4.10 -12.27
N LEU A 188 -14.01 -4.14 -12.14
CA LEU A 188 -13.35 -5.05 -11.20
C LEU A 188 -13.70 -4.69 -9.76
N LEU A 189 -13.56 -3.41 -9.40
CA LEU A 189 -13.93 -2.90 -8.07
C LEU A 189 -15.40 -3.13 -7.75
N GLN A 190 -16.30 -2.72 -8.63
CA GLN A 190 -17.73 -2.92 -8.42
C GLN A 190 -18.06 -4.38 -8.15
N ARG A 191 -17.50 -5.30 -8.96
CA ARG A 191 -17.68 -6.74 -8.76
C ARG A 191 -17.13 -7.22 -7.42
N GLN A 192 -15.96 -6.74 -7.00
CA GLN A 192 -15.35 -7.09 -5.72
C GLN A 192 -16.24 -6.65 -4.55
N PHE A 193 -16.76 -5.43 -4.58
CA PHE A 193 -17.63 -4.92 -3.53
C PHE A 193 -19.00 -5.57 -3.50
N MET A 194 -19.58 -5.87 -4.68
CA MET A 194 -20.86 -6.58 -4.80
C MET A 194 -20.81 -8.03 -4.27
N ASN A 195 -19.63 -8.66 -4.30
CA ASN A 195 -19.44 -10.05 -3.87
C ASN A 195 -18.93 -10.18 -2.44
N GLN A 196 -18.92 -9.09 -1.65
CA GLN A 196 -18.48 -9.15 -0.26
C GLN A 196 -19.41 -10.06 0.58
N THR A 197 -18.79 -10.91 1.37
CA THR A 197 -19.49 -11.71 2.37
C THR A 197 -19.97 -10.83 3.55
N PRO A 198 -20.95 -11.27 4.35
CA PRO A 198 -21.36 -10.53 5.55
C PRO A 198 -20.20 -10.25 6.53
N GLU A 199 -19.20 -11.14 6.60
CA GLU A 199 -18.03 -10.94 7.43
C GLU A 199 -17.13 -9.83 6.87
N GLU A 200 -16.88 -9.81 5.56
CA GLU A 200 -16.11 -8.74 4.91
C GLU A 200 -16.78 -7.38 5.04
N VAL A 201 -18.12 -7.32 4.92
CA VAL A 201 -18.89 -6.10 5.18
C VAL A 201 -18.70 -5.64 6.63
N ARG A 202 -18.77 -6.55 7.61
CA ARG A 202 -18.53 -6.23 9.01
C ARG A 202 -17.11 -5.70 9.25
N LYS A 203 -16.09 -6.31 8.64
CA LYS A 203 -14.70 -5.85 8.71
C LYS A 203 -14.53 -4.46 8.07
N ALA A 204 -15.20 -4.20 6.94
CA ALA A 204 -15.19 -2.90 6.28
C ALA A 204 -15.81 -1.80 7.16
N LEU A 205 -16.89 -2.08 7.88
CA LEU A 205 -17.51 -1.14 8.84
C LEU A 205 -16.57 -0.82 10.00
N GLU A 206 -15.88 -1.81 10.56
CA GLU A 206 -14.87 -1.60 11.61
C GLU A 206 -13.65 -0.81 11.08
N HIS A 207 -13.22 -1.09 9.86
CA HIS A 207 -12.16 -0.34 9.18
C HIS A 207 -12.54 1.14 9.04
N ASN A 208 -13.72 1.42 8.50
CA ASN A 208 -14.22 2.79 8.36
C ASN A 208 -14.28 3.52 9.71
N THR A 209 -14.84 2.85 10.75
CA THR A 209 -14.90 3.38 12.10
C THR A 209 -13.51 3.66 12.65
N ARG A 210 -12.56 2.74 12.49
CA ARG A 210 -11.16 2.90 12.93
C ARG A 210 -10.51 4.14 12.32
N LEU A 211 -10.65 4.35 11.02
CA LEU A 211 -10.03 5.49 10.34
C LEU A 211 -10.60 6.84 10.79
N VAL A 212 -11.89 6.93 11.10
CA VAL A 212 -12.50 8.20 11.50
C VAL A 212 -12.44 8.47 13.00
N THR A 213 -12.14 7.46 13.83
CA THR A 213 -12.09 7.62 15.30
C THR A 213 -10.69 7.71 15.87
N HIS A 214 -9.66 7.18 15.16
CA HIS A 214 -8.28 7.21 15.60
C HIS A 214 -7.43 8.15 14.74
N GLY A 215 -6.40 8.74 15.34
CA GLY A 215 -5.38 9.50 14.60
C GLY A 215 -4.61 8.58 13.66
N CYS A 216 -4.79 8.76 12.35
CA CYS A 216 -4.09 7.95 11.34
C CYS A 216 -2.69 8.50 11.07
N TYR A 217 -2.51 9.81 11.20
CA TYR A 217 -1.29 10.53 10.87
C TYR A 217 -0.79 11.28 12.10
N GLU A 218 0.22 10.72 12.73
CA GLU A 218 0.87 11.34 13.88
C GLU A 218 2.14 12.06 13.43
N PRO A 219 2.43 13.27 13.96
CA PRO A 219 3.63 14.03 13.61
C PRO A 219 4.88 13.48 14.30
N LEU A 220 5.09 12.18 14.20
CA LEU A 220 6.26 11.50 14.78
C LEU A 220 7.37 11.39 13.73
N PRO A 221 8.63 11.31 14.16
CA PRO A 221 9.75 11.13 13.23
C PRO A 221 9.60 9.87 12.39
N VAL A 222 9.88 9.99 11.10
CA VAL A 222 10.03 8.88 10.16
C VAL A 222 11.52 8.56 10.04
N PRO A 223 11.93 7.28 9.90
CA PRO A 223 13.33 6.94 9.73
C PRO A 223 13.93 7.62 8.49
N GLU A 224 15.17 8.11 8.61
CA GLU A 224 15.93 8.72 7.52
C GLU A 224 16.46 7.63 6.58
N VAL A 225 15.58 7.06 5.80
CA VAL A 225 15.87 6.02 4.79
C VAL A 225 15.44 6.49 3.41
N PRO A 226 16.01 5.94 2.32
CA PRO A 226 15.55 6.26 0.98
C PRO A 226 14.04 6.08 0.88
N THR A 227 13.34 7.15 0.49
CA THR A 227 11.86 7.19 0.44
C THR A 227 11.38 7.67 -0.92
N LEU A 228 10.40 6.98 -1.47
CA LEU A 228 9.69 7.33 -2.70
C LEU A 228 8.19 7.37 -2.45
N VAL A 229 7.58 8.50 -2.71
CA VAL A 229 6.12 8.65 -2.72
C VAL A 229 5.65 8.85 -4.15
N PHE A 230 4.64 8.12 -4.57
CA PHE A 230 4.03 8.33 -5.90
C PHE A 230 2.51 8.13 -5.86
N THR A 231 1.82 8.75 -6.81
CA THR A 231 0.38 8.55 -6.99
C THR A 231 0.02 8.60 -8.46
N GLY A 232 -1.22 8.33 -8.81
CA GLY A 232 -1.73 8.57 -10.16
C GLY A 232 -1.80 10.06 -10.47
N GLU A 233 -1.49 10.44 -11.71
CA GLU A 233 -1.57 11.84 -12.19
C GLU A 233 -2.96 12.46 -11.99
N HIS A 234 -3.99 11.61 -11.98
CA HIS A 234 -5.40 12.00 -11.87
C HIS A 234 -6.06 11.52 -10.57
N ASP A 235 -5.27 11.14 -9.57
CA ASP A 235 -5.78 10.71 -8.26
C ASP A 235 -6.59 11.85 -7.60
N THR A 236 -7.88 11.62 -7.42
CA THR A 236 -8.81 12.56 -6.79
C THR A 236 -9.06 12.27 -5.32
N LEU A 237 -8.62 11.11 -4.83
CA LEU A 237 -8.71 10.72 -3.43
C LEU A 237 -7.49 11.17 -2.64
N CYS A 238 -6.31 10.61 -2.96
CA CYS A 238 -5.02 11.05 -2.42
C CYS A 238 -4.29 11.85 -3.52
N THR A 239 -4.64 13.12 -3.62
CA THR A 239 -4.19 13.97 -4.75
C THR A 239 -2.66 14.06 -4.82
N PRO A 240 -2.10 14.36 -6.01
CA PRO A 240 -0.66 14.61 -6.15
C PRO A 240 -0.12 15.66 -5.16
N GLU A 241 -0.93 16.66 -4.80
CA GLU A 241 -0.57 17.67 -3.80
C GLU A 241 -0.40 17.03 -2.41
N MET A 242 -1.36 16.20 -1.98
CA MET A 242 -1.27 15.49 -0.69
C MET A 242 -0.06 14.56 -0.63
N GLY A 243 0.25 13.88 -1.73
CA GLY A 243 1.45 13.05 -1.85
C GLY A 243 2.75 13.85 -1.72
N ARG A 244 2.82 15.05 -2.33
CA ARG A 244 3.96 15.98 -2.16
C ARG A 244 4.08 16.46 -0.72
N GLU A 245 2.97 16.83 -0.09
CA GLU A 245 2.95 17.24 1.30
C GLU A 245 3.45 16.12 2.23
N LEU A 246 3.03 14.86 1.98
CA LEU A 246 3.56 13.71 2.71
C LEU A 246 5.07 13.57 2.50
N ALA A 247 5.55 13.58 1.27
CA ALA A 247 6.97 13.47 0.95
C ALA A 247 7.79 14.60 1.60
N ALA A 248 7.24 15.83 1.69
CA ALA A 248 7.89 16.95 2.35
C ALA A 248 8.10 16.75 3.86
N THR A 249 7.34 15.86 4.50
CA THR A 249 7.53 15.51 5.93
C THR A 249 8.65 14.49 6.15
N MET A 250 9.19 13.90 5.09
CA MET A 250 10.19 12.82 5.14
C MET A 250 11.53 13.32 4.59
N PRO A 251 12.60 13.36 5.40
CA PRO A 251 13.91 13.83 4.94
C PRO A 251 14.41 13.05 3.72
N GLY A 252 14.79 13.74 2.66
CA GLY A 252 15.34 13.13 1.45
C GLY A 252 14.33 12.31 0.60
N ALA A 253 13.04 12.43 0.87
CA ALA A 253 12.04 11.74 0.07
C ALA A 253 11.90 12.32 -1.34
N TRP A 254 11.63 11.42 -2.27
CA TRP A 254 11.28 11.74 -3.67
C TRP A 254 9.77 11.61 -3.87
N PHE A 255 9.24 12.46 -4.75
CA PHE A 255 7.85 12.39 -5.21
C PHE A 255 7.77 12.36 -6.73
N THR A 256 6.82 11.59 -7.27
CA THR A 256 6.46 11.61 -8.70
C THR A 256 5.02 11.19 -8.90
N THR A 257 4.45 11.45 -10.08
CA THR A 257 3.16 10.89 -10.48
C THR A 257 3.32 9.88 -11.62
N VAL A 258 2.49 8.85 -11.63
CA VAL A 258 2.38 7.92 -12.75
C VAL A 258 1.31 8.45 -13.71
N ARG A 259 1.70 8.65 -14.96
CA ARG A 259 0.84 9.20 -16.01
C ARG A 259 -0.34 8.29 -16.33
N GLU A 260 -1.46 8.89 -16.75
CA GLU A 260 -2.68 8.17 -17.13
C GLU A 260 -3.18 7.19 -16.06
N ALA A 261 -2.97 7.52 -14.78
CA ALA A 261 -3.41 6.74 -13.62
C ALA A 261 -4.20 7.57 -12.64
N ASP A 262 -5.06 6.92 -11.89
CA ASP A 262 -5.85 7.42 -10.78
C ASP A 262 -5.35 6.83 -9.44
N HIS A 263 -6.18 6.82 -8.40
CA HIS A 263 -5.84 6.32 -7.07
C HIS A 263 -5.35 4.87 -7.06
N LEU A 264 -5.92 4.03 -7.91
CA LEU A 264 -5.55 2.61 -7.99
C LEU A 264 -4.36 2.35 -8.94
N VAL A 265 -3.36 3.19 -8.87
CA VAL A 265 -2.19 3.21 -9.75
C VAL A 265 -1.54 1.83 -9.93
N THR A 266 -1.45 1.03 -8.87
CA THR A 266 -0.88 -0.33 -8.92
C THR A 266 -1.78 -1.33 -9.66
N VAL A 267 -3.07 -1.05 -9.82
CA VAL A 267 -4.01 -1.89 -10.58
C VAL A 267 -4.13 -1.41 -12.02
N GLU A 268 -4.12 -0.12 -12.25
CA GLU A 268 -4.25 0.54 -13.55
C GLU A 268 -2.98 0.44 -14.37
N ARG A 269 -1.84 0.67 -13.74
CA ARG A 269 -0.50 0.71 -14.36
C ARG A 269 0.43 -0.32 -13.68
N ARG A 270 0.03 -1.59 -13.73
CA ARG A 270 0.72 -2.70 -13.02
C ARG A 270 2.18 -2.86 -13.37
N GLU A 271 2.50 -2.76 -14.65
CA GLU A 271 3.87 -2.94 -15.15
C GLU A 271 4.74 -1.76 -14.75
N GLU A 272 4.24 -0.56 -14.93
CA GLU A 272 4.94 0.68 -14.63
C GLU A 272 5.15 0.85 -13.12
N SER A 273 4.12 0.55 -12.31
CA SER A 273 4.28 0.58 -10.85
C SER A 273 5.25 -0.49 -10.35
N ALA A 274 5.21 -1.70 -10.92
CA ALA A 274 6.17 -2.74 -10.58
C ALA A 274 7.60 -2.37 -10.99
N ASP A 275 7.81 -1.76 -12.17
CA ASP A 275 9.14 -1.29 -12.60
C ASP A 275 9.64 -0.18 -11.69
N LEU A 276 8.79 0.77 -11.30
CA LEU A 276 9.14 1.86 -10.39
C LEU A 276 9.58 1.32 -9.02
N ILE A 277 8.81 0.41 -8.43
CA ILE A 277 9.14 -0.27 -7.17
C ILE A 277 10.46 -1.05 -7.30
N ALA A 278 10.60 -1.84 -8.36
CA ALA A 278 11.78 -2.65 -8.62
C ALA A 278 13.05 -1.81 -8.77
N ARG A 279 12.97 -0.69 -9.51
CA ARG A 279 14.09 0.25 -9.67
C ARG A 279 14.50 0.83 -8.33
N PHE A 280 13.54 1.34 -7.59
CA PHE A 280 13.83 1.98 -6.30
C PHE A 280 14.42 0.99 -5.29
N CYS A 281 13.90 -0.25 -5.22
CA CYS A 281 14.46 -1.29 -4.36
C CYS A 281 15.86 -1.76 -4.76
N THR A 282 16.30 -1.52 -6.00
CA THR A 282 17.59 -1.98 -6.53
C THR A 282 18.55 -0.85 -6.91
N ASP A 283 18.31 0.36 -6.40
CA ASP A 283 19.13 1.56 -6.63
C ASP A 283 19.31 1.90 -8.14
N ARG A 284 18.32 1.55 -8.97
CA ARG A 284 18.29 1.96 -10.36
C ARG A 284 17.59 3.32 -10.49
N PRO A 285 17.98 4.15 -11.46
CA PRO A 285 17.37 5.46 -11.65
C PRO A 285 15.85 5.37 -11.79
N VAL A 286 15.14 6.25 -11.07
CA VAL A 286 13.68 6.42 -11.15
C VAL A 286 13.30 7.75 -11.81
N ASP A 287 14.27 8.59 -12.12
CA ASP A 287 14.09 9.84 -12.86
C ASP A 287 14.03 9.59 -14.37
N GLY A 288 13.35 10.49 -15.10
CA GLY A 288 13.26 10.45 -16.55
C GLY A 288 12.45 9.30 -17.14
N LEU A 289 11.67 8.59 -16.33
CA LEU A 289 10.84 7.47 -16.81
C LEU A 289 9.67 7.99 -17.65
N PRO A 290 9.41 7.43 -18.85
CA PRO A 290 8.42 7.99 -19.78
C PRO A 290 6.98 7.92 -19.24
N TYR A 291 6.73 7.04 -18.27
CA TYR A 291 5.44 6.87 -17.63
C TYR A 291 5.28 7.65 -16.32
N CYS A 292 6.32 8.40 -15.89
CA CYS A 292 6.29 9.25 -14.71
C CYS A 292 6.34 10.75 -15.10
N SER A 293 5.90 11.61 -14.20
CA SER A 293 6.26 13.04 -14.21
C SER A 293 7.73 13.23 -13.81
N ALA A 294 8.20 14.47 -13.79
CA ALA A 294 9.51 14.77 -13.22
C ALA A 294 9.60 14.30 -11.76
N LEU A 295 10.77 13.83 -11.36
CA LEU A 295 11.04 13.48 -9.98
C LEU A 295 11.27 14.74 -9.15
N GLU A 296 10.52 14.92 -8.08
CA GLU A 296 10.55 16.08 -7.19
C GLU A 296 11.21 15.71 -5.86
N SER A 297 11.85 16.69 -5.21
CA SER A 297 12.35 16.55 -3.83
C SER A 297 11.71 17.63 -2.94
N PRO A 298 10.47 17.43 -2.48
CA PRO A 298 9.66 18.48 -1.86
C PRO A 298 10.28 19.07 -0.58
N ALA A 299 10.98 18.25 0.23
CA ALA A 299 11.65 18.75 1.43
C ALA A 299 12.83 19.66 1.10
N ALA A 300 13.59 19.40 0.03
CA ALA A 300 14.70 20.23 -0.41
C ALA A 300 14.20 21.57 -0.97
N GLU A 301 13.07 21.57 -1.70
CA GLU A 301 12.46 22.79 -2.24
C GLU A 301 11.99 23.74 -1.13
N LEU A 302 11.43 23.21 -0.04
CA LEU A 302 11.01 24.02 1.13
C LEU A 302 12.20 24.66 1.86
N THR A 303 13.35 24.00 1.88
CA THR A 303 14.56 24.48 2.59
C THR A 303 15.53 25.26 1.70
N GLY A 304 15.28 25.33 0.38
CA GLY A 304 16.20 25.92 -0.61
C GLY A 304 17.50 25.13 -0.77
N ALA A 305 17.55 23.90 -0.27
CA ALA A 305 18.71 23.03 -0.39
C ALA A 305 18.72 22.33 -1.76
N SER A 306 19.88 22.31 -2.44
CA SER A 306 20.04 21.54 -3.68
C SER A 306 19.96 20.05 -3.36
N PRO A 307 19.16 19.24 -4.07
CA PRO A 307 19.07 17.81 -3.78
C PRO A 307 20.45 17.16 -3.91
N ALA A 308 20.83 16.36 -2.92
CA ALA A 308 22.03 15.52 -3.01
C ALA A 308 21.84 14.51 -4.15
N ARG A 309 22.81 14.44 -5.06
CA ARG A 309 22.83 13.51 -6.21
C ARG A 309 23.12 12.09 -5.77
#